data_c4bde9a9ad2b1b33d55dc05505d841f6
#
_entry.id   c4bde9a9ad2b1b33d55dc05505d841f6
#
_cell.length_a   1.000
_cell.length_b   1.000
_cell.length_c   1.000
_cell.angle_alpha   90.00
_cell.angle_beta   90.00
_cell.angle_gamma   90.00
#
_symmetry.space_group_name_H-M   'P 1'
#
loop_
_entity.id
_entity.type
_entity.pdbx_description
1 polymer ?
#
loop_
_entity_poly.entity_id
_entity_poly.type
_entity_poly.pdbx_seq_one_letter_code
_entity_poly.pdbx_strand_id
1 'polypeptide(L)'
;MEPHIFRRALGRFATGVTVVTTGSLEDFHGMTANAFASVSLDPPLVLVAVDRKARTCRRIPRFRAFGVNILKEDQDDLSDQFAGRRGSQDDPPPALRLFTAVSGTPLLAGTAAQLDCALYQSHEAGDHIIFVGQVLEARWDDQARPLLFFGSRYHQLGDEVTRPRS
;
A
#
# COMPACT_ATOMS: atom_id res chain seq x y z
N MET A 1 -9.79 14.53 -21.71
CA MET A 1 -9.26 13.18 -21.97
C MET A 1 -10.25 12.16 -21.46
N GLU A 2 -10.57 11.15 -22.27
CA GLU A 2 -11.51 10.09 -21.88
C GLU A 2 -10.92 9.20 -20.77
N PRO A 3 -11.66 8.93 -19.69
CA PRO A 3 -11.14 8.20 -18.53
C PRO A 3 -10.61 6.81 -18.87
N HIS A 4 -11.21 6.11 -19.85
CA HIS A 4 -10.75 4.78 -20.24
C HIS A 4 -9.41 4.79 -20.98
N ILE A 5 -9.14 5.84 -21.78
CA ILE A 5 -7.85 6.01 -22.47
C ILE A 5 -6.75 6.26 -21.42
N PHE A 6 -7.03 7.14 -20.46
CA PHE A 6 -6.10 7.45 -19.38
C PHE A 6 -5.76 6.21 -18.55
N ARG A 7 -6.76 5.44 -18.13
CA ARG A 7 -6.55 4.18 -17.38
C ARG A 7 -5.73 3.16 -18.17
N ARG A 8 -5.95 3.03 -19.48
CA ARG A 8 -5.17 2.12 -20.34
C ARG A 8 -3.71 2.54 -20.43
N ALA A 9 -3.43 3.83 -20.53
CA ALA A 9 -2.07 4.36 -20.52
C ALA A 9 -1.37 4.10 -19.17
N LEU A 10 -2.03 4.43 -18.05
CA LEU A 10 -1.52 4.15 -16.69
C LEU A 10 -1.30 2.66 -16.46
N GLY A 11 -2.14 1.78 -17.02
CA GLY A 11 -1.98 0.34 -16.94
C GLY A 11 -0.71 -0.21 -17.61
N ARG A 12 0.05 0.61 -18.34
CA ARG A 12 1.38 0.24 -18.88
C ARG A 12 2.52 0.45 -17.88
N PHE A 13 2.24 1.09 -16.78
CA PHE A 13 3.18 1.25 -15.68
C PHE A 13 2.97 0.12 -14.66
N ALA A 14 3.90 -0.86 -14.65
CA ALA A 14 3.86 -1.94 -13.67
C ALA A 14 4.20 -1.40 -12.29
N THR A 15 3.40 -1.78 -11.29
CA THR A 15 3.60 -1.37 -9.90
C THR A 15 3.68 -2.59 -8.99
N GLY A 16 4.21 -2.41 -7.78
CA GLY A 16 3.90 -3.28 -6.66
C GLY A 16 2.45 -3.11 -6.22
N VAL A 17 2.04 -3.91 -5.25
CA VAL A 17 0.73 -3.84 -4.61
C VAL A 17 0.93 -3.65 -3.11
N THR A 18 0.22 -2.69 -2.53
CA THR A 18 0.25 -2.43 -1.09
C THR A 18 -1.13 -2.53 -0.47
N VAL A 19 -1.18 -2.81 0.82
CA VAL A 19 -2.34 -2.56 1.66
C VAL A 19 -2.02 -1.41 2.61
N VAL A 20 -2.77 -0.32 2.50
CA VAL A 20 -2.70 0.80 3.44
C VAL A 20 -3.60 0.49 4.62
N THR A 21 -3.06 0.45 5.82
CA THR A 21 -3.78 0.18 7.07
C THR A 21 -3.94 1.43 7.92
N THR A 22 -5.04 1.54 8.62
CA THR A 22 -5.37 2.67 9.50
C THR A 22 -6.12 2.19 10.74
N GLY A 23 -6.02 2.95 11.81
CA GLY A 23 -6.77 2.71 13.04
C GLY A 23 -5.95 2.11 14.16
N SER A 24 -6.58 1.29 14.97
CA SER A 24 -5.99 0.50 16.05
C SER A 24 -6.27 -1.00 15.85
N LEU A 25 -5.79 -1.85 16.76
CA LEU A 25 -6.11 -3.29 16.70
C LEU A 25 -7.61 -3.56 16.90
N GLU A 26 -8.32 -2.69 17.63
CA GLU A 26 -9.77 -2.79 17.87
C GLU A 26 -10.62 -2.07 16.80
N ASP A 27 -10.03 -1.13 16.07
CA ASP A 27 -10.67 -0.36 14.99
C ASP A 27 -9.81 -0.41 13.73
N PHE A 28 -9.65 -1.61 13.19
CA PHE A 28 -8.83 -1.88 12.00
C PHE A 28 -9.55 -1.50 10.70
N HIS A 29 -8.80 -0.99 9.74
CA HIS A 29 -9.24 -0.87 8.36
C HIS A 29 -8.04 -0.99 7.41
N GLY A 30 -8.19 -1.77 6.34
CA GLY A 30 -7.22 -1.91 5.26
C GLY A 30 -7.79 -1.53 3.90
N MET A 31 -6.96 -0.98 3.04
CA MET A 31 -7.31 -0.63 1.66
C MET A 31 -6.16 -0.98 0.72
N THR A 32 -6.43 -1.78 -0.30
CA THR A 32 -5.46 -2.06 -1.36
C THR A 32 -5.19 -0.82 -2.19
N ALA A 33 -3.92 -0.52 -2.40
CA ALA A 33 -3.48 0.59 -3.23
C ALA A 33 -2.18 0.23 -3.96
N ASN A 34 -2.06 0.67 -5.22
CA ASN A 34 -0.82 0.66 -5.98
C ASN A 34 -0.24 2.07 -6.19
N ALA A 35 -0.98 3.10 -5.80
CA ALA A 35 -0.54 4.49 -5.83
C ALA A 35 0.33 4.80 -4.60
N PHE A 36 1.52 4.23 -4.56
CA PHE A 36 2.53 4.36 -3.51
C PHE A 36 3.88 4.73 -4.13
N ALA A 37 4.62 5.63 -3.50
CA ALA A 37 5.99 5.96 -3.89
C ALA A 37 6.84 6.43 -2.70
N SER A 38 8.17 6.22 -2.82
CA SER A 38 9.15 6.89 -1.98
C SER A 38 9.27 8.36 -2.37
N VAL A 39 9.51 9.25 -1.38
CA VAL A 39 9.58 10.71 -1.60
C VAL A 39 10.93 11.27 -1.17
N SER A 40 11.41 10.93 0.03
CA SER A 40 12.63 11.50 0.61
C SER A 40 13.33 10.49 1.49
N LEU A 41 14.65 10.61 1.61
CA LEU A 41 15.45 9.83 2.54
C LEU A 41 15.74 10.59 3.84
N ASP A 42 15.76 11.92 3.78
CA ASP A 42 15.98 12.76 4.97
C ASP A 42 15.05 14.00 4.92
N PRO A 43 13.99 14.06 5.75
CA PRO A 43 13.47 12.93 6.53
C PRO A 43 12.95 11.80 5.63
N PRO A 44 12.82 10.54 6.16
CA PRO A 44 12.31 9.41 5.37
C PRO A 44 10.81 9.59 5.13
N LEU A 45 10.43 9.88 3.88
CA LEU A 45 9.05 10.14 3.47
C LEU A 45 8.59 9.19 2.36
N VAL A 46 7.33 8.80 2.46
CA VAL A 46 6.60 8.05 1.42
C VAL A 46 5.27 8.75 1.15
N LEU A 47 4.66 8.47 0.01
CA LEU A 47 3.30 8.92 -0.30
C LEU A 47 2.37 7.77 -0.66
N VAL A 48 1.08 7.97 -0.39
CA VAL A 48 -0.04 7.20 -0.92
C VAL A 48 -1.10 8.16 -1.46
N ALA A 49 -1.67 7.85 -2.63
CA ALA A 49 -2.80 8.59 -3.17
C ALA A 49 -4.10 7.81 -2.92
N VAL A 50 -5.07 8.44 -2.26
CA VAL A 50 -6.29 7.83 -1.79
C VAL A 50 -7.51 8.56 -2.36
N ASP A 51 -8.44 7.82 -2.98
CA ASP A 51 -9.72 8.36 -3.45
C ASP A 51 -10.46 9.04 -2.30
N ARG A 52 -10.98 10.25 -2.53
CA ARG A 52 -11.74 11.03 -1.52
C ARG A 52 -12.96 10.29 -0.98
N LYS A 53 -13.53 9.36 -1.76
CA LYS A 53 -14.69 8.54 -1.35
C LYS A 53 -14.30 7.34 -0.49
N ALA A 54 -13.02 6.94 -0.51
CA ALA A 54 -12.55 5.82 0.30
C ALA A 54 -12.60 6.15 1.80
N ARG A 55 -12.94 5.16 2.62
CA ARG A 55 -12.96 5.31 4.09
C ARG A 55 -11.59 5.70 4.63
N THR A 56 -10.54 5.15 4.06
CA THR A 56 -9.13 5.46 4.39
C THR A 56 -8.84 6.95 4.33
N CYS A 57 -9.44 7.68 3.37
CA CYS A 57 -9.23 9.13 3.20
C CYS A 57 -9.61 9.94 4.46
N ARG A 58 -10.62 9.51 5.21
CA ARG A 58 -11.05 10.15 6.46
C ARG A 58 -10.33 9.58 7.69
N ARG A 59 -9.84 8.34 7.60
CA ARG A 59 -9.20 7.67 8.71
C ARG A 59 -7.76 8.12 8.92
N ILE A 60 -6.98 8.34 7.86
CA ILE A 60 -5.58 8.81 7.99
C ILE A 60 -5.49 10.12 8.79
N PRO A 61 -6.26 11.19 8.48
CA PRO A 61 -6.22 12.40 9.29
C PRO A 61 -6.71 12.21 10.73
N ARG A 62 -7.72 11.34 10.94
CA ARG A 62 -8.27 11.04 12.27
C ARG A 62 -7.24 10.38 13.18
N PHE A 63 -6.53 9.38 12.68
CA PHE A 63 -5.53 8.62 13.45
C PHE A 63 -4.13 9.23 13.38
N ARG A 64 -3.92 10.19 12.49
CA ARG A 64 -2.63 10.86 12.27
C ARG A 64 -1.50 9.91 11.90
N ALA A 65 -1.84 8.72 11.41
CA ALA A 65 -0.91 7.66 11.08
C ALA A 65 -1.52 6.68 10.05
N PHE A 66 -0.66 5.96 9.35
CA PHE A 66 -1.05 4.86 8.49
C PHE A 66 0.10 3.86 8.31
N GLY A 67 -0.25 2.61 8.09
CA GLY A 67 0.71 1.57 7.72
C GLY A 67 0.73 1.36 6.20
N VAL A 68 1.88 1.03 5.65
CA VAL A 68 2.01 0.54 4.26
C VAL A 68 2.57 -0.87 4.30
N ASN A 69 1.83 -1.83 3.76
CA ASN A 69 2.20 -3.24 3.75
C ASN A 69 2.37 -3.67 2.30
N ILE A 70 3.60 -3.94 1.86
CA ILE A 70 3.93 -4.37 0.50
C ILE A 70 3.66 -5.86 0.39
N LEU A 71 2.78 -6.27 -0.52
CA LEU A 71 2.33 -7.65 -0.65
C LEU A 71 3.36 -8.53 -1.36
N LYS A 72 3.39 -9.83 -0.96
CA LYS A 72 4.12 -10.91 -1.62
C LYS A 72 3.36 -11.45 -2.82
N GLU A 73 4.06 -12.11 -3.72
CA GLU A 73 3.53 -12.68 -4.98
C GLU A 73 2.40 -13.71 -4.79
N ASP A 74 2.26 -14.30 -3.60
CA ASP A 74 1.21 -15.26 -3.22
C ASP A 74 0.06 -14.62 -2.42
N GLN A 75 -0.01 -13.28 -2.36
CA GLN A 75 -1.00 -12.55 -1.55
C GLN A 75 -2.04 -11.79 -2.40
N ASP A 76 -2.35 -12.28 -3.60
CA ASP A 76 -3.38 -11.71 -4.47
C ASP A 76 -4.79 -11.79 -3.87
N ASP A 77 -5.12 -12.86 -3.14
CA ASP A 77 -6.38 -12.97 -2.40
C ASP A 77 -6.49 -11.89 -1.31
N LEU A 78 -5.41 -11.58 -0.62
CA LEU A 78 -5.34 -10.50 0.37
C LEU A 78 -5.54 -9.12 -0.28
N SER A 79 -4.91 -8.92 -1.45
CA SER A 79 -5.13 -7.72 -2.26
C SER A 79 -6.60 -7.57 -2.66
N ASP A 80 -7.25 -8.63 -3.12
CA ASP A 80 -8.66 -8.60 -3.51
C ASP A 80 -9.60 -8.33 -2.33
N GLN A 81 -9.29 -8.87 -1.16
CA GLN A 81 -10.07 -8.59 0.04
C GLN A 81 -10.02 -7.10 0.39
N PHE A 82 -8.85 -6.51 0.52
CA PHE A 82 -8.70 -5.10 0.88
C PHE A 82 -9.01 -4.13 -0.28
N ALA A 83 -9.18 -4.63 -1.50
CA ALA A 83 -9.80 -3.89 -2.60
C ALA A 83 -11.33 -3.85 -2.54
N GLY A 84 -11.94 -4.52 -1.53
CA GLY A 84 -13.40 -4.62 -1.40
C GLY A 84 -14.05 -5.57 -2.41
N ARG A 85 -13.27 -6.43 -3.06
CA ARG A 85 -13.78 -7.43 -4.01
C ARG A 85 -14.21 -8.72 -3.32
N ARG A 86 -13.62 -9.03 -2.17
CA ARG A 86 -13.89 -10.21 -1.34
C ARG A 86 -13.84 -9.83 0.12
N GLY A 87 -14.82 -10.31 0.91
CA GLY A 87 -14.80 -10.12 2.35
C GLY A 87 -14.84 -8.67 2.83
N SER A 88 -14.41 -8.47 4.07
CA SER A 88 -14.42 -7.18 4.75
C SER A 88 -13.05 -6.50 4.70
N GLN A 89 -13.05 -5.18 4.55
CA GLN A 89 -11.85 -4.35 4.69
C GLN A 89 -11.51 -4.03 6.16
N ASP A 90 -12.42 -4.32 7.06
CA ASP A 90 -12.31 -4.04 8.50
C ASP A 90 -11.93 -5.30 9.32
N ASP A 91 -12.09 -6.48 8.71
CA ASP A 91 -11.78 -7.75 9.36
C ASP A 91 -10.66 -8.46 8.60
N PRO A 92 -9.43 -8.49 9.13
CA PRO A 92 -8.36 -9.25 8.50
C PRO A 92 -8.68 -10.75 8.48
N PRO A 93 -8.19 -11.51 7.47
CA PRO A 93 -8.38 -12.96 7.47
C PRO A 93 -7.87 -13.58 8.77
N PRO A 94 -8.51 -14.64 9.32
CA PRO A 94 -8.13 -15.24 10.62
C PRO A 94 -6.67 -15.71 10.69
N ALA A 95 -6.09 -16.10 9.54
CA ALA A 95 -4.69 -16.51 9.44
C ALA A 95 -3.71 -15.33 9.42
N LEU A 96 -4.18 -14.10 9.15
CA LEU A 96 -3.36 -12.91 9.07
C LEU A 96 -3.14 -12.33 10.47
N ARG A 97 -1.89 -12.29 10.89
CA ARG A 97 -1.52 -11.70 12.17
C ARG A 97 -1.29 -10.20 12.00
N LEU A 98 -1.88 -9.42 12.89
CA LEU A 98 -1.61 -7.99 13.03
C LEU A 98 -0.57 -7.75 14.13
N PHE A 99 0.22 -6.72 13.96
CA PHE A 99 1.08 -6.17 15.00
C PHE A 99 1.10 -4.64 14.88
N THR A 100 1.60 -3.96 15.88
CA THR A 100 1.79 -2.50 15.87
C THR A 100 3.26 -2.17 16.08
N ALA A 101 3.67 -1.00 15.59
CA ALA A 101 4.99 -0.45 15.79
C ALA A 101 4.88 0.91 16.54
N VAL A 102 5.66 1.91 16.16
CA VAL A 102 5.79 3.18 16.89
C VAL A 102 4.49 3.99 16.93
N SER A 103 3.77 4.07 15.81
CA SER A 103 2.53 4.88 15.73
C SER A 103 1.31 4.21 16.39
N GLY A 104 1.39 2.91 16.66
CA GLY A 104 0.27 2.10 17.11
C GLY A 104 -0.69 1.67 15.98
N THR A 105 -0.41 2.06 14.72
CA THR A 105 -1.19 1.62 13.56
C THR A 105 -0.98 0.12 13.30
N PRO A 106 -2.04 -0.66 13.01
CA PRO A 106 -1.89 -2.06 12.68
C PRO A 106 -1.10 -2.28 11.39
N LEU A 107 -0.16 -3.22 11.42
CA LEU A 107 0.62 -3.69 10.30
C LEU A 107 0.35 -5.17 10.07
N LEU A 108 0.48 -5.62 8.81
CA LEU A 108 0.20 -6.99 8.40
C LEU A 108 1.47 -7.83 8.47
N ALA A 109 1.54 -8.78 9.38
CA ALA A 109 2.66 -9.71 9.47
C ALA A 109 2.73 -10.60 8.22
N GLY A 110 3.95 -10.93 7.78
CA GLY A 110 4.18 -11.85 6.67
C GLY A 110 4.02 -11.24 5.28
N THR A 111 3.91 -9.92 5.15
CA THR A 111 4.03 -9.21 3.86
C THR A 111 5.52 -8.97 3.52
N ALA A 112 5.82 -8.56 2.29
CA ALA A 112 7.20 -8.38 1.83
C ALA A 112 7.92 -7.25 2.59
N ALA A 113 7.21 -6.17 2.91
CA ALA A 113 7.71 -5.12 3.79
C ALA A 113 6.54 -4.41 4.49
N GLN A 114 6.82 -3.82 5.66
CA GLN A 114 5.89 -3.01 6.42
C GLN A 114 6.55 -1.67 6.77
N LEU A 115 5.84 -0.58 6.54
CA LEU A 115 6.25 0.77 6.91
C LEU A 115 5.21 1.34 7.88
N ASP A 116 5.65 1.73 9.06
CA ASP A 116 4.85 2.45 10.04
C ASP A 116 5.06 3.96 9.84
N CYS A 117 4.00 4.70 9.52
CA CYS A 117 4.09 6.09 9.10
C CYS A 117 3.24 7.02 9.97
N ALA A 118 3.85 8.10 10.46
CA ALA A 118 3.10 9.26 10.94
C ALA A 118 2.67 10.13 9.75
N LEU A 119 1.45 10.67 9.80
CA LEU A 119 0.99 11.63 8.80
C LEU A 119 1.85 12.89 8.86
N TYR A 120 2.59 13.18 7.79
CA TYR A 120 3.46 14.34 7.66
C TYR A 120 2.74 15.51 7.00
N GLN A 121 2.15 15.29 5.82
CA GLN A 121 1.40 16.28 5.05
C GLN A 121 0.27 15.61 4.26
N SER A 122 -0.72 16.40 3.83
CA SER A 122 -1.75 15.99 2.90
C SER A 122 -1.99 17.07 1.85
N HIS A 123 -2.19 16.64 0.59
CA HIS A 123 -2.39 17.52 -0.55
C HIS A 123 -3.59 17.10 -1.35
N GLU A 124 -4.48 18.04 -1.65
CA GLU A 124 -5.61 17.80 -2.52
C GLU A 124 -5.14 17.65 -3.98
N ALA A 125 -5.58 16.61 -4.65
CA ALA A 125 -5.19 16.27 -6.02
C ALA A 125 -6.38 15.71 -6.81
N GLY A 126 -7.25 16.58 -7.30
CA GLY A 126 -8.45 16.17 -8.04
C GLY A 126 -9.43 15.35 -7.20
N ASP A 127 -9.72 14.13 -7.62
CA ASP A 127 -10.59 13.17 -6.91
C ASP A 127 -9.85 12.35 -5.84
N HIS A 128 -8.56 12.59 -5.65
CA HIS A 128 -7.71 11.95 -4.65
C HIS A 128 -7.15 12.96 -3.64
N ILE A 129 -6.67 12.43 -2.53
CA ILE A 129 -5.77 13.14 -1.59
C ILE A 129 -4.45 12.38 -1.57
N ILE A 130 -3.34 13.10 -1.71
CA ILE A 130 -2.00 12.56 -1.52
C ILE A 130 -1.65 12.74 -0.05
N PHE A 131 -1.48 11.63 0.66
CA PHE A 131 -0.96 11.62 2.03
C PHE A 131 0.53 11.33 2.00
N VAL A 132 1.32 12.24 2.55
CA VAL A 132 2.75 12.04 2.78
C VAL A 132 2.92 11.55 4.21
N GLY A 133 3.60 10.43 4.37
CA GLY A 133 3.91 9.85 5.68
C GLY A 133 5.40 9.91 5.97
N GLN A 134 5.76 10.30 7.20
CA GLN A 134 7.10 10.11 7.71
C GLN A 134 7.23 8.69 8.25
N VAL A 135 8.16 7.93 7.70
CA VAL A 135 8.42 6.55 8.12
C VAL A 135 9.10 6.57 9.49
N LEU A 136 8.45 5.97 10.48
CA LEU A 136 8.94 5.85 11.86
C LEU A 136 9.70 4.54 12.07
N GLU A 137 9.22 3.46 11.43
CA GLU A 137 9.81 2.13 11.46
C GLU A 137 9.56 1.42 10.13
N ALA A 138 10.53 0.64 9.68
CA ALA A 138 10.43 -0.21 8.50
C ALA A 138 10.92 -1.62 8.82
N ARG A 139 10.20 -2.64 8.31
CA ARG A 139 10.58 -4.05 8.35
C ARG A 139 10.46 -4.64 6.96
N TRP A 140 11.29 -5.61 6.62
CA TRP A 140 11.24 -6.28 5.32
C TRP A 140 11.74 -7.72 5.41
N ASP A 141 11.42 -8.49 4.39
CA ASP A 141 11.86 -9.87 4.18
C ASP A 141 12.70 -9.91 2.90
N ASP A 142 14.01 -10.08 3.03
CA ASP A 142 14.96 -10.11 1.90
C ASP A 142 14.68 -11.24 0.90
N GLN A 143 13.94 -12.27 1.30
CA GLN A 143 13.60 -13.41 0.44
C GLN A 143 12.23 -13.25 -0.23
N ALA A 144 11.46 -12.24 0.14
CA ALA A 144 10.14 -12.05 -0.40
C ALA A 144 10.18 -11.55 -1.84
N ARG A 145 9.35 -12.15 -2.69
CA ARG A 145 9.08 -11.68 -4.05
C ARG A 145 7.79 -10.86 -4.06
N PRO A 146 7.77 -9.68 -4.70
CA PRO A 146 6.62 -8.79 -4.64
C PRO A 146 5.47 -9.28 -5.54
N LEU A 147 4.22 -9.01 -5.11
CA LEU A 147 3.06 -9.03 -5.98
C LEU A 147 3.11 -7.84 -6.92
N LEU A 148 2.97 -8.05 -8.22
CA LEU A 148 2.94 -6.99 -9.22
C LEU A 148 1.54 -6.80 -9.79
N PHE A 149 1.23 -5.57 -10.20
CA PHE A 149 0.01 -5.20 -10.90
C PHE A 149 0.34 -4.51 -12.22
N PHE A 150 -0.09 -5.10 -13.32
CA PHE A 150 0.14 -4.60 -14.68
C PHE A 150 -1.02 -4.95 -15.58
N GLY A 151 -1.49 -3.99 -16.39
CA GLY A 151 -2.58 -4.21 -17.33
C GLY A 151 -3.86 -4.73 -16.68
N SER A 152 -4.17 -4.29 -15.47
CA SER A 152 -5.32 -4.70 -14.64
C SER A 152 -5.29 -6.17 -14.20
N ARG A 153 -4.11 -6.76 -14.10
CA ARG A 153 -3.90 -8.15 -13.66
C ARG A 153 -2.74 -8.24 -12.68
N TYR A 154 -2.77 -9.27 -11.83
CA TYR A 154 -1.63 -9.62 -10.98
C TYR A 154 -0.58 -10.39 -11.77
N HIS A 155 0.67 -10.16 -11.44
CA HIS A 155 1.84 -10.79 -12.03
C HIS A 155 2.87 -11.11 -10.95
N GLN A 156 3.78 -12.00 -11.29
CA GLN A 156 4.98 -12.29 -10.50
C GLN A 156 6.21 -11.66 -11.17
N LEU A 157 7.24 -11.43 -10.39
CA LEU A 157 8.52 -10.95 -10.90
C LEU A 157 9.17 -12.04 -11.77
N GLY A 158 9.55 -11.70 -12.99
CA GLY A 158 10.31 -12.57 -13.88
C GLY A 158 11.80 -12.59 -13.55
N ASP A 159 12.59 -13.12 -14.50
CA ASP A 159 14.04 -13.18 -14.37
C ASP A 159 14.67 -11.79 -14.38
N GLU A 160 15.82 -11.66 -13.69
CA GLU A 160 16.62 -10.44 -13.72
C GLU A 160 17.17 -10.20 -15.14
N VAL A 161 17.06 -8.98 -15.62
CA VAL A 161 17.69 -8.58 -16.89
C VAL A 161 19.20 -8.38 -16.64
N THR A 162 19.99 -9.46 -16.89
CA THR A 162 21.45 -9.39 -16.84
C THR A 162 21.97 -8.68 -18.08
N ARG A 163 22.55 -7.49 -17.90
CA ARG A 163 23.36 -6.87 -18.97
C ARG A 163 24.79 -7.31 -18.80
N PRO A 164 25.51 -7.68 -19.91
CA PRO A 164 26.93 -7.86 -19.82
C PRO A 164 27.55 -6.55 -19.27
N ARG A 165 28.34 -6.65 -18.21
CA ARG A 165 29.11 -5.50 -17.73
C ARG A 165 30.14 -5.19 -18.82
N SER A 166 30.02 -4.05 -19.50
CA SER A 166 31.03 -3.50 -20.39
C SER A 166 32.29 -3.11 -19.65
#